data_b712b59a4ba9da3eac9b8e71844ad3c2
#
_entry.id   b712b59a4ba9da3eac9b8e71844ad3c2
#
_cell.length_a   1.000
_cell.length_b   1.000
_cell.length_c   1.000
_cell.angle_alpha   90.00
_cell.angle_beta   90.00
_cell.angle_gamma   90.00
#
_symmetry.space_group_name_H-M   'P 1'
#
loop_
_entity.id
_entity.type
_entity.pdbx_description
1 polymer ?
#
loop_
_entity_poly.entity_id
_entity_poly.type
_entity_poly.pdbx_seq_one_letter_code
_entity_poly.pdbx_strand_id
1 'polypeptide(L)'
;MPKTVRRRYIAVRIDSDQKIEREDFIRAVWTSILRLFGEYGASQTELKMIEYNPTKRLAVLRCSHKALPLVKASIPCITHIGASPVAIHVERVSGTLKALRRKLSL
;
A
#
# COMPACT_ATOMS: atom_id res chain seq x y z
N MET A 1 27.47 11.03 -7.50
CA MET A 1 26.52 11.56 -6.52
C MET A 1 25.33 10.63 -6.36
N PRO A 2 25.04 10.17 -5.15
CA PRO A 2 23.87 9.35 -4.95
C PRO A 2 22.60 10.14 -5.27
N LYS A 3 21.75 9.55 -6.06
CA LYS A 3 20.46 10.16 -6.36
C LYS A 3 19.52 9.91 -5.18
N THR A 4 18.90 10.97 -4.70
CA THR A 4 17.86 10.83 -3.71
C THR A 4 16.63 10.21 -4.38
N VAL A 5 16.20 9.06 -3.90
CA VAL A 5 14.99 8.42 -4.41
C VAL A 5 13.79 9.19 -3.86
N ARG A 6 12.97 9.71 -4.75
CA ARG A 6 11.73 10.36 -4.35
C ARG A 6 10.74 9.29 -3.95
N ARG A 7 10.06 9.51 -2.85
CA ARG A 7 9.12 8.56 -2.29
C ARG A 7 7.74 9.16 -2.13
N ARG A 8 6.75 8.28 -2.14
CA ARG A 8 5.37 8.65 -1.92
C ARG A 8 4.78 7.78 -0.82
N TYR A 9 3.91 8.39 -0.03
CA TYR A 9 3.22 7.72 1.06
C TYR A 9 1.76 7.56 0.67
N ILE A 10 1.25 6.36 0.87
CA ILE A 10 -0.09 5.98 0.41
C ILE A 10 -0.89 5.50 1.61
N ALA A 11 -2.01 6.17 1.87
CA ALA A 11 -2.94 5.72 2.88
C ALA A 11 -3.96 4.80 2.21
N VAL A 12 -4.12 3.62 2.76
CA VAL A 12 -4.95 2.56 2.20
C VAL A 12 -5.98 2.14 3.24
N ARG A 13 -7.25 2.14 2.84
CA ARG A 13 -8.33 1.66 3.70
C ARG A 13 -8.72 0.25 3.31
N ILE A 14 -8.94 -0.59 4.30
CA ILE A 14 -9.28 -1.98 4.12
C ILE A 14 -10.71 -2.22 4.61
N ASP A 15 -11.60 -2.57 3.70
CA ASP A 15 -12.97 -2.96 4.04
C ASP A 15 -13.05 -4.47 4.10
N SER A 16 -13.35 -5.01 5.27
CA SER A 16 -13.45 -6.45 5.48
C SER A 16 -14.29 -6.71 6.73
N ASP A 17 -15.03 -7.82 6.71
CA ASP A 17 -15.78 -8.27 7.89
C ASP A 17 -14.86 -8.95 8.90
N GLN A 18 -13.69 -9.37 8.46
CA GLN A 18 -12.72 -10.06 9.30
C GLN A 18 -11.54 -9.15 9.61
N LYS A 19 -10.92 -9.40 10.74
CA LYS A 19 -9.68 -8.71 11.08
C LYS A 19 -8.58 -9.25 10.17
N ILE A 20 -7.86 -8.34 9.52
CA ILE A 20 -6.76 -8.70 8.64
C ILE A 20 -5.45 -8.42 9.36
N GLU A 21 -4.61 -9.43 9.48
CA GLU A 21 -3.30 -9.27 10.11
C GLU A 21 -2.34 -8.51 9.20
N ARG A 22 -1.40 -7.81 9.83
CA ARG A 22 -0.42 -6.98 9.13
C ARG A 22 0.34 -7.76 8.05
N GLU A 23 0.85 -8.93 8.42
CA GLU A 23 1.64 -9.76 7.50
C GLU A 23 0.82 -10.25 6.33
N ASP A 24 -0.43 -10.59 6.56
CA ASP A 24 -1.31 -11.06 5.50
C ASP A 24 -1.64 -9.94 4.53
N PHE A 25 -1.84 -8.73 5.03
CA PHE A 25 -2.09 -7.56 4.19
C PHE A 25 -0.91 -7.26 3.28
N ILE A 26 0.30 -7.15 3.85
CA ILE A 26 1.47 -6.78 3.04
C ILE A 26 1.81 -7.89 2.04
N ARG A 27 1.61 -9.13 2.41
CA ARG A 27 1.82 -10.25 1.49
C ARG A 27 0.84 -10.17 0.32
N ALA A 28 -0.41 -9.82 0.58
CA ALA A 28 -1.41 -9.65 -0.48
C ALA A 28 -1.04 -8.54 -1.44
N VAL A 29 -0.52 -7.42 -0.93
CA VAL A 29 -0.07 -6.32 -1.77
C VAL A 29 1.09 -6.77 -2.66
N TRP A 30 2.09 -7.44 -2.10
CA TRP A 30 3.21 -7.96 -2.88
C TRP A 30 2.76 -8.97 -3.93
N THR A 31 1.85 -9.85 -3.58
CA THR A 31 1.32 -10.85 -4.51
C THR A 31 0.63 -10.18 -5.69
N SER A 32 -0.16 -9.15 -5.43
CA SER A 32 -0.86 -8.42 -6.48
C SER A 32 0.13 -7.71 -7.41
N ILE A 33 1.15 -7.07 -6.85
CA ILE A 33 2.18 -6.40 -7.64
C ILE A 33 2.92 -7.41 -8.52
N LEU A 34 3.31 -8.55 -7.95
CA LEU A 34 4.01 -9.58 -8.70
C LEU A 34 3.16 -10.16 -9.83
N ARG A 35 1.88 -10.38 -9.56
CA ARG A 35 0.96 -10.91 -10.57
C ARG A 35 0.79 -9.97 -11.74
N LEU A 36 0.65 -8.67 -11.48
CA LEU A 36 0.37 -7.69 -12.51
C LEU A 36 1.61 -7.21 -13.25
N PHE A 37 2.74 -7.11 -12.57
CA PHE A 37 3.93 -6.42 -13.10
C PHE A 37 5.20 -7.26 -13.06
N GLY A 38 5.15 -8.46 -12.49
CA GLY A 38 6.30 -9.35 -12.43
C GLY A 38 7.36 -8.93 -11.43
N GLU A 39 8.43 -9.70 -11.38
CA GLU A 39 9.52 -9.47 -10.43
C GLU A 39 10.25 -8.15 -10.68
N TYR A 40 10.45 -7.80 -11.94
CA TYR A 40 11.12 -6.54 -12.26
C TYR A 40 10.32 -5.35 -11.76
N GLY A 41 9.01 -5.34 -12.06
CA GLY A 41 8.12 -4.28 -11.57
C GLY A 41 8.11 -4.20 -10.06
N ALA A 42 7.99 -5.35 -9.39
CA ALA A 42 7.99 -5.41 -7.94
C ALA A 42 9.29 -4.84 -7.36
N SER A 43 10.43 -5.14 -7.97
CA SER A 43 11.74 -4.65 -7.50
C SER A 43 11.87 -3.13 -7.58
N GLN A 44 11.11 -2.48 -8.44
CA GLN A 44 11.17 -1.03 -8.62
C GLN A 44 10.35 -0.26 -7.59
N THR A 45 9.49 -0.94 -6.84
CA THR A 45 8.56 -0.26 -5.94
C THR A 45 9.19 0.30 -4.68
N GLU A 46 10.24 -0.34 -4.18
CA GLU A 46 10.82 -0.02 -2.87
C GLU A 46 9.73 0.06 -1.79
N LEU A 47 8.77 -0.84 -1.88
CA LEU A 47 7.59 -0.84 -1.04
C LEU A 47 7.93 -1.17 0.40
N LYS A 48 7.38 -0.37 1.31
CA LYS A 48 7.52 -0.62 2.75
C LYS A 48 6.22 -0.23 3.45
N MET A 49 5.79 -1.06 4.39
CA MET A 49 4.68 -0.71 5.25
C MET A 49 5.19 0.16 6.40
N ILE A 50 4.67 1.38 6.51
CA ILE A 50 5.08 2.34 7.53
C ILE A 50 4.22 2.19 8.79
N GLU A 51 2.91 2.07 8.60
CA GLU A 51 1.97 1.93 9.70
C GLU A 51 0.88 0.95 9.31
N TYR A 52 0.35 0.25 10.31
CA TYR A 52 -0.81 -0.59 10.13
C TYR A 52 -1.68 -0.50 11.38
N ASN A 53 -2.92 -0.06 11.20
CA ASN A 53 -3.88 0.05 12.30
C ASN A 53 -5.09 -0.83 12.00
N PRO A 54 -5.14 -2.05 12.57
CA PRO A 54 -6.24 -2.97 12.28
C PRO A 54 -7.58 -2.49 12.82
N THR A 55 -7.57 -1.71 13.91
CA THR A 55 -8.80 -1.17 14.48
C THR A 55 -9.45 -0.15 13.56
N LYS A 56 -8.65 0.76 13.00
CA LYS A 56 -9.14 1.76 12.04
C LYS A 56 -9.16 1.22 10.61
N ARG A 57 -8.64 0.04 10.40
CA ARG A 57 -8.54 -0.62 9.08
C ARG A 57 -7.81 0.26 8.07
N LEU A 58 -6.73 0.87 8.54
CA LEU A 58 -5.94 1.80 7.76
C LEU A 58 -4.48 1.36 7.77
N ALA A 59 -3.88 1.40 6.58
CA ALA A 59 -2.46 1.11 6.42
C ALA A 59 -1.80 2.28 5.72
N VAL A 60 -0.54 2.53 6.04
CA VAL A 60 0.27 3.52 5.33
C VAL A 60 1.44 2.79 4.70
N LEU A 61 1.53 2.89 3.39
CA LEU A 61 2.60 2.29 2.60
C LEU A 61 3.49 3.40 2.06
N ARG A 62 4.74 3.06 1.79
CA ARG A 62 5.69 3.94 1.14
C ARG A 62 6.25 3.23 -0.07
N CYS A 63 6.36 3.93 -1.18
CA CYS A 63 6.95 3.39 -2.39
C CYS A 63 7.76 4.47 -3.09
N SER A 64 8.52 4.08 -4.11
CA SER A 64 9.23 5.04 -4.95
C SER A 64 8.21 5.87 -5.74
N HIS A 65 8.56 7.11 -6.03
CA HIS A 65 7.71 7.99 -6.84
C HIS A 65 7.43 7.38 -8.21
N LYS A 66 8.45 6.81 -8.84
CA LYS A 66 8.31 6.22 -10.18
C LYS A 66 7.34 5.05 -10.20
N ALA A 67 7.29 4.26 -9.12
CA ALA A 67 6.45 3.08 -9.05
C ALA A 67 5.05 3.37 -8.51
N LEU A 68 4.76 4.62 -8.17
CA LEU A 68 3.45 4.96 -7.61
C LEU A 68 2.27 4.50 -8.49
N PRO A 69 2.26 4.74 -9.81
CA PRO A 69 1.15 4.26 -10.64
C PRO A 69 0.98 2.75 -10.59
N LEU A 70 2.08 2.03 -10.53
CA LEU A 70 2.09 0.57 -10.46
C LEU A 70 1.48 0.08 -9.13
N VAL A 71 1.88 0.67 -8.02
CA VAL A 71 1.36 0.32 -6.70
C VAL A 71 -0.13 0.67 -6.61
N LYS A 72 -0.50 1.85 -7.07
CA LYS A 72 -1.90 2.29 -7.06
C LYS A 72 -2.80 1.37 -7.88
N ALA A 73 -2.30 0.86 -8.99
CA ALA A 73 -3.06 -0.08 -9.82
C ALA A 73 -3.22 -1.44 -9.17
N SER A 74 -2.22 -1.87 -8.40
CA SER A 74 -2.19 -3.20 -7.79
C SER A 74 -3.12 -3.33 -6.59
N ILE A 75 -3.27 -2.26 -5.82
CA ILE A 75 -4.02 -2.29 -4.56
C ILE A 75 -5.51 -2.62 -4.76
N PRO A 76 -6.25 -1.94 -5.65
CA PRO A 76 -7.67 -2.25 -5.82
C PRO A 76 -7.95 -3.63 -6.44
N CYS A 77 -6.94 -4.27 -7.00
CA CYS A 77 -7.09 -5.59 -7.59
C CYS A 77 -7.13 -6.71 -6.55
N ILE A 78 -6.84 -6.40 -5.29
CA ILE A 78 -6.89 -7.37 -4.21
C ILE A 78 -8.35 -7.53 -3.78
N THR A 79 -8.92 -8.72 -4.02
CA THR A 79 -10.33 -9.01 -3.68
C THR A 79 -10.47 -9.93 -2.50
N HIS A 80 -9.40 -10.63 -2.15
CA HIS A 80 -9.39 -11.55 -1.02
C HIS A 80 -8.03 -11.50 -0.33
N ILE A 81 -8.03 -11.69 0.98
CA ILE A 81 -6.82 -11.91 1.76
C ILE A 81 -7.05 -13.20 2.53
N GLY A 82 -6.33 -14.27 2.14
CA GLY A 82 -6.64 -15.59 2.60
C GLY A 82 -8.04 -15.98 2.12
N ALA A 83 -8.89 -16.44 3.02
CA ALA A 83 -10.27 -16.80 2.71
C ALA A 83 -11.23 -15.60 2.85
N SER A 84 -10.75 -14.45 3.32
CA SER A 84 -11.60 -13.30 3.63
C SER A 84 -11.79 -12.40 2.42
N PRO A 85 -13.02 -12.12 2.00
CA PRO A 85 -13.28 -11.12 0.97
C PRO A 85 -12.93 -9.74 1.51
N VAL A 86 -12.26 -8.91 0.68
CA VAL A 86 -11.88 -7.56 1.07
C VAL A 86 -12.11 -6.60 -0.09
N ALA A 87 -12.28 -5.33 0.24
CA ALA A 87 -12.23 -4.24 -0.72
C ALA A 87 -11.20 -3.25 -0.20
N ILE A 88 -10.21 -2.92 -1.02
CA ILE A 88 -9.09 -2.11 -0.59
C ILE A 88 -9.04 -0.85 -1.44
N HIS A 89 -8.98 0.30 -0.77
CA HIS A 89 -9.07 1.60 -1.41
C HIS A 89 -7.86 2.46 -1.09
N VAL A 90 -7.33 3.12 -2.12
CA VAL A 90 -6.33 4.15 -1.92
C VAL A 90 -7.06 5.42 -1.49
N GLU A 91 -6.85 5.83 -0.24
CA GLU A 91 -7.53 7.01 0.33
C GLU A 91 -6.81 8.30 -0.03
N ARG A 92 -5.51 8.34 0.20
CA ARG A 92 -4.70 9.55 -0.01
C ARG A 92 -3.28 9.16 -0.41
N VAL A 93 -2.63 10.09 -1.11
CA VAL A 93 -1.22 9.97 -1.47
C VAL A 93 -0.55 11.29 -1.14
N SER A 94 0.66 11.24 -0.61
CA SER A 94 1.41 12.43 -0.29
C SER A 94 2.91 12.20 -0.46
N GLY A 95 3.65 13.28 -0.65
CA GLY A 95 5.11 13.24 -0.74
C GLY A 95 5.80 13.08 0.61
N THR A 96 5.10 13.35 1.72
CA THR A 96 5.65 13.21 3.06
C THR A 96 4.63 12.57 3.98
N LEU A 97 5.14 11.89 5.01
CA LEU A 97 4.27 11.26 6.00
C LEU A 97 3.50 12.31 6.81
N LYS A 98 4.15 13.42 7.13
CA LYS A 98 3.52 14.52 7.86
C LYS A 98 2.32 15.08 7.11
N ALA A 99 2.48 15.35 5.82
CA ALA A 99 1.39 15.86 5.00
C ALA A 99 0.27 14.84 4.86
N LEU A 100 0.61 13.54 4.74
CA LEU A 100 -0.38 12.50 4.67
C LEU A 100 -1.24 12.45 5.94
N ARG A 101 -0.61 12.49 7.09
CA ARG A 101 -1.32 12.46 8.38
C ARG A 101 -2.25 13.66 8.52
N ARG A 102 -1.82 14.82 8.06
CA ARG A 102 -2.65 16.03 8.09
C ARG A 102 -3.89 15.85 7.22
N LYS A 103 -3.73 15.30 6.02
CA LYS A 103 -4.86 15.05 5.10
C LYS A 103 -5.85 14.04 5.66
N LEU A 104 -5.38 13.10 6.45
CA LEU A 104 -6.23 12.08 7.06
C LEU A 104 -6.87 12.57 8.36
N SER A 105 -6.50 13.73 8.85
CA SER A 105 -6.97 14.28 10.12
C SER A 105 -6.66 13.38 11.31
N LEU A 106 -5.49 12.79 11.27
CA LEU A 106 -5.01 11.90 12.33
C LEU A 106 -4.32 12.66 13.45
#